data_92eb6ac49ed24aa843191b2e40b2a9bf
#
_entry.id   92eb6ac49ed24aa843191b2e40b2a9bf
#
_cell.length_a   1.000
_cell.length_b   1.000
_cell.length_c   1.000
_cell.angle_alpha   90.00
_cell.angle_beta   90.00
_cell.angle_gamma   90.00
#
_symmetry.space_group_name_H-M   'P 1'
#
loop_
_entity.id
_entity.type
_entity.pdbx_description
1 polymer ?
#
loop_
_entity_poly.entity_id
_entity_poly.type
_entity_poly.pdbx_seq_one_letter_code
_entity_poly.pdbx_strand_id
1 'polypeptide(L)'
;MTVELRADLYKACLRISPRHADYATLSVEDGFDWSSLSRCSFGSLYLVVFRSVRRPEVDLDVLLYHDDRAYEEALASGGLLRYFKGQANERGECLSFCLWETREQAIQAADAASHRSATRISAQMYLSYVLERYWIQKLGEKLIFDRI
;
A
#
# COMPACT_ATOMS: atom_id res chain seq x y z
N MET A 1 15.00 -16.52 -2.62
CA MET A 1 15.54 -15.30 -1.94
C MET A 1 16.18 -15.71 -0.64
N THR A 2 17.42 -15.30 -0.37
CA THR A 2 18.08 -15.58 0.90
C THR A 2 17.47 -14.75 2.03
N VAL A 3 17.74 -15.14 3.28
CA VAL A 3 17.30 -14.39 4.47
C VAL A 3 17.91 -12.98 4.46
N GLU A 4 19.16 -12.84 4.07
CA GLU A 4 19.86 -11.55 4.01
C GLU A 4 19.26 -10.62 2.97
N LEU A 5 18.96 -11.12 1.76
CA LEU A 5 18.33 -10.34 0.70
C LEU A 5 16.93 -9.90 1.10
N ARG A 6 16.19 -10.75 1.80
CA ARG A 6 14.87 -10.41 2.31
C ARG A 6 14.95 -9.33 3.37
N ALA A 7 15.92 -9.41 4.29
CA ALA A 7 16.13 -8.39 5.31
C ALA A 7 16.49 -7.04 4.69
N ASP A 8 17.33 -7.03 3.65
CA ASP A 8 17.71 -5.82 2.92
C ASP A 8 16.50 -5.21 2.20
N LEU A 9 15.66 -6.06 1.60
CA LEU A 9 14.44 -5.64 0.93
C LEU A 9 13.47 -4.99 1.92
N TYR A 10 13.27 -5.59 3.09
CA TYR A 10 12.45 -5.01 4.16
C TYR A 10 12.94 -3.63 4.58
N LYS A 11 14.24 -3.49 4.81
CA LYS A 11 14.85 -2.20 5.18
C LYS A 11 14.65 -1.15 4.10
N ALA A 12 14.80 -1.53 2.84
CA ALA A 12 14.59 -0.64 1.72
C ALA A 12 13.12 -0.18 1.64
N CYS A 13 12.18 -1.09 1.86
CA CYS A 13 10.76 -0.77 1.84
C CYS A 13 10.37 0.21 2.94
N LEU A 14 10.99 0.14 4.11
CA LEU A 14 10.75 1.09 5.20
C LEU A 14 11.20 2.52 4.87
N ARG A 15 12.09 2.69 3.90
CA ARG A 15 12.60 4.01 3.48
C ARG A 15 11.76 4.66 2.39
N ILE A 16 10.81 3.94 1.80
CA ILE A 16 9.90 4.52 0.82
C ILE A 16 9.07 5.59 1.52
N SER A 17 9.13 6.81 1.05
CA SER A 17 8.48 7.96 1.69
C SER A 17 7.95 8.93 0.64
N PRO A 18 6.94 9.76 0.98
CA PRO A 18 6.44 10.76 0.05
C PRO A 18 7.52 11.74 -0.38
N ARG A 19 7.53 12.10 -1.67
CA ARG A 19 8.40 13.16 -2.23
C ARG A 19 7.75 14.53 -2.17
N HIS A 20 6.42 14.57 -2.11
CA HIS A 20 5.62 15.79 -2.18
C HIS A 20 4.54 15.76 -1.12
N ALA A 21 4.15 16.91 -0.61
CA ALA A 21 3.05 17.03 0.34
C ALA A 21 1.71 16.60 -0.26
N ASP A 22 1.55 16.78 -1.57
CA ASP A 22 0.34 16.45 -2.32
C ASP A 22 0.39 15.06 -2.98
N TYR A 23 1.16 14.13 -2.42
CA TYR A 23 1.33 12.77 -2.97
C TYR A 23 0.01 12.05 -3.23
N ALA A 24 -1.05 12.37 -2.49
CA ALA A 24 -2.35 11.72 -2.66
C ALA A 24 -3.01 12.02 -4.03
N THR A 25 -2.59 13.08 -4.71
CA THR A 25 -3.11 13.48 -6.01
C THR A 25 -2.20 13.14 -7.18
N LEU A 26 -1.02 12.60 -6.89
CA LEU A 26 -0.03 12.19 -7.88
C LEU A 26 -0.10 10.69 -8.14
N SER A 27 0.52 10.23 -9.24
CA SER A 27 0.74 8.80 -9.41
C SER A 27 1.60 8.26 -8.27
N VAL A 28 1.43 6.99 -7.91
CA VAL A 28 2.23 6.39 -6.85
C VAL A 28 3.72 6.36 -7.22
N GLU A 29 4.03 6.24 -8.49
CA GLU A 29 5.41 6.29 -8.98
C GLU A 29 6.04 7.67 -8.73
N ASP A 30 5.32 8.74 -9.04
CA ASP A 30 5.83 10.10 -8.94
C ASP A 30 5.74 10.67 -7.51
N GLY A 31 4.75 10.23 -6.76
CA GLY A 31 4.49 10.77 -5.43
C GLY A 31 5.46 10.33 -4.34
N PHE A 32 6.23 9.26 -4.58
CA PHE A 32 7.09 8.66 -3.58
C PHE A 32 8.53 8.50 -4.06
N ASP A 33 9.44 8.46 -3.10
CA ASP A 33 10.85 8.16 -3.33
C ASP A 33 11.07 6.64 -3.24
N TRP A 34 11.29 6.01 -4.39
CA TRP A 34 11.54 4.57 -4.53
C TRP A 34 13.04 4.24 -4.64
N SER A 35 13.93 5.20 -4.45
CA SER A 35 15.37 5.03 -4.71
C SER A 35 16.01 3.92 -3.87
N SER A 36 15.54 3.73 -2.63
CA SER A 36 16.04 2.63 -1.78
C SER A 36 15.74 1.27 -2.40
N LEU A 37 14.57 1.12 -3.00
CA LEU A 37 14.14 -0.13 -3.63
C LEU A 37 14.93 -0.42 -4.92
N SER A 38 15.30 0.62 -5.66
CA SER A 38 16.07 0.45 -6.90
C SER A 38 17.46 -0.15 -6.68
N ARG A 39 17.97 -0.08 -5.46
CA ARG A 39 19.27 -0.65 -5.09
C ARG A 39 19.20 -2.09 -4.57
N CYS A 40 18.00 -2.62 -4.37
CA CYS A 40 17.79 -3.97 -3.88
C CYS A 40 17.67 -4.96 -5.02
N SER A 41 17.99 -6.23 -4.74
CA SER A 41 17.74 -7.35 -5.65
C SER A 41 16.36 -7.95 -5.38
N PHE A 42 15.53 -8.00 -6.42
CA PHE A 42 14.25 -8.70 -6.41
C PHE A 42 13.82 -8.97 -7.86
N GLY A 43 12.95 -9.95 -8.07
CA GLY A 43 12.41 -10.26 -9.39
C GLY A 43 11.25 -9.33 -9.74
N SER A 44 10.16 -9.48 -9.00
CA SER A 44 8.98 -8.61 -9.12
C SER A 44 8.31 -8.49 -7.76
N LEU A 45 7.65 -7.36 -7.52
CA LEU A 45 6.87 -7.11 -6.32
C LEU A 45 5.45 -6.71 -6.73
N TYR A 46 4.51 -6.93 -5.85
CA TYR A 46 3.10 -6.61 -6.09
C TYR A 46 2.66 -5.45 -5.21
N LEU A 47 2.15 -4.40 -5.83
CA LEU A 47 1.74 -3.17 -5.15
C LEU A 47 0.24 -2.97 -5.30
N VAL A 48 -0.43 -2.76 -4.18
CA VAL A 48 -1.85 -2.37 -4.13
C VAL A 48 -1.94 -0.96 -3.57
N VAL A 49 -2.50 -0.05 -4.35
CA VAL A 49 -2.69 1.36 -3.98
C VAL A 49 -4.16 1.60 -3.69
N PHE A 50 -4.43 2.21 -2.54
CA PHE A 50 -5.77 2.57 -2.09
C PHE A 50 -5.92 4.08 -2.20
N ARG A 51 -6.73 4.55 -3.15
CA ARG A 51 -7.07 5.96 -3.27
C ARG A 51 -8.48 6.19 -2.78
N SER A 52 -8.65 7.12 -1.88
CA SER A 52 -9.95 7.39 -1.29
C SER A 52 -10.17 8.89 -1.11
N VAL A 53 -11.44 9.25 -1.00
CA VAL A 53 -11.86 10.56 -0.53
C VAL A 53 -12.77 10.32 0.68
N ARG A 54 -12.33 10.74 1.84
CA ARG A 54 -13.08 10.55 3.09
C ARG A 54 -14.31 11.47 3.11
N ARG A 55 -15.41 10.95 3.66
CA ARG A 55 -16.56 11.79 3.97
C ARG A 55 -16.21 12.74 5.11
N PRO A 56 -16.67 14.00 5.07
CA PRO A 56 -16.36 14.96 6.14
C PRO A 56 -16.87 14.53 7.53
N GLU A 57 -17.96 13.76 7.55
CA GLU A 57 -18.61 13.28 8.77
C GLU A 57 -18.15 11.90 9.25
N VAL A 58 -17.05 11.37 8.68
CA VAL A 58 -16.59 10.03 9.03
C VAL A 58 -16.18 9.95 10.49
N ASP A 59 -16.54 8.84 11.16
CA ASP A 59 -16.04 8.50 12.48
C ASP A 59 -14.62 7.95 12.35
N LEU A 60 -13.62 8.78 12.70
CA LEU A 60 -12.22 8.41 12.58
C LEU A 60 -11.83 7.24 13.47
N ASP A 61 -12.43 7.12 14.65
CA ASP A 61 -12.12 6.00 15.57
C ASP A 61 -12.55 4.67 14.96
N VAL A 62 -13.73 4.62 14.35
CA VAL A 62 -14.21 3.43 13.65
C VAL A 62 -13.34 3.12 12.44
N LEU A 63 -12.99 4.12 11.66
CA LEU A 63 -12.13 3.96 10.48
C LEU A 63 -10.77 3.39 10.86
N LEU A 64 -10.12 3.98 11.86
CA LEU A 64 -8.79 3.54 12.33
C LEU A 64 -8.85 2.14 12.93
N TYR A 65 -9.90 1.80 13.65
CA TYR A 65 -10.07 0.46 14.19
C TYR A 65 -10.08 -0.62 13.08
N HIS A 66 -10.85 -0.38 12.01
CA HIS A 66 -10.90 -1.33 10.89
C HIS A 66 -9.61 -1.38 10.10
N ASP A 67 -8.95 -0.24 9.90
CA ASP A 67 -7.64 -0.18 9.24
C ASP A 67 -6.58 -0.97 10.02
N ASP A 68 -6.54 -0.80 11.34
CA ASP A 68 -5.55 -1.46 12.19
C ASP A 68 -5.77 -2.98 12.20
N ARG A 69 -7.01 -3.44 12.25
CA ARG A 69 -7.31 -4.87 12.18
C ARG A 69 -6.93 -5.47 10.84
N ALA A 70 -7.23 -4.78 9.75
CA ALA A 70 -6.87 -5.23 8.42
C ALA A 70 -5.35 -5.32 8.26
N TYR A 71 -4.62 -4.37 8.82
CA TYR A 71 -3.16 -4.38 8.82
C TYR A 71 -2.60 -5.56 9.63
N GLU A 72 -3.13 -5.82 10.83
CA GLU A 72 -2.71 -6.97 11.64
C GLU A 72 -2.89 -8.29 10.90
N GLU A 73 -4.01 -8.48 10.23
CA GLU A 73 -4.28 -9.68 9.43
C GLU A 73 -3.36 -9.77 8.21
N ALA A 74 -3.05 -8.66 7.58
CA ALA A 74 -2.11 -8.62 6.47
C ALA A 74 -0.71 -9.05 6.91
N LEU A 75 -0.26 -8.58 8.08
CA LEU A 75 1.00 -9.01 8.67
C LEU A 75 0.99 -10.52 8.96
N ALA A 76 -0.10 -11.04 9.51
CA ALA A 76 -0.23 -12.45 9.86
C ALA A 76 -0.24 -13.37 8.64
N SER A 77 -0.71 -12.89 7.48
CA SER A 77 -0.73 -13.69 6.25
C SER A 77 0.65 -13.89 5.63
N GLY A 78 1.64 -13.09 6.03
CA GLY A 78 3.01 -13.11 5.51
C GLY A 78 3.16 -12.38 4.18
N GLY A 79 4.40 -12.09 3.80
CA GLY A 79 4.73 -11.48 2.51
C GLY A 79 4.47 -9.99 2.40
N LEU A 80 3.90 -9.34 3.39
CA LEU A 80 3.75 -7.89 3.41
C LEU A 80 5.11 -7.24 3.69
N LEU A 81 5.60 -6.46 2.73
CA LEU A 81 6.88 -5.77 2.84
C LEU A 81 6.73 -4.37 3.43
N ARG A 82 5.65 -3.70 3.10
CA ARG A 82 5.36 -2.35 3.59
C ARG A 82 3.87 -2.06 3.52
N TYR A 83 3.35 -1.50 4.60
CA TYR A 83 2.09 -0.77 4.57
C TYR A 83 2.39 0.72 4.81
N PHE A 84 2.10 1.54 3.83
CA PHE A 84 2.13 2.99 3.98
C PHE A 84 0.72 3.48 4.26
N LYS A 85 0.51 4.02 5.46
CA LYS A 85 -0.76 4.60 5.86
C LYS A 85 -0.76 6.09 5.58
N GLY A 86 -1.51 6.50 4.56
CA GLY A 86 -1.63 7.89 4.17
C GLY A 86 -2.46 8.71 5.15
N GLN A 87 -2.29 10.01 5.10
CA GLN A 87 -3.12 10.98 5.80
C GLN A 87 -4.02 11.69 4.79
N ALA A 88 -5.28 11.91 5.16
CA ALA A 88 -6.18 12.67 4.32
C ALA A 88 -5.78 14.15 4.32
N ASN A 89 -5.82 14.77 3.15
CA ASN A 89 -5.64 16.22 3.02
C ASN A 89 -6.93 16.97 3.38
N GLU A 90 -6.94 18.28 3.19
CA GLU A 90 -8.09 19.13 3.52
C GLU A 90 -9.37 18.76 2.75
N ARG A 91 -9.20 18.19 1.55
CA ARG A 91 -10.32 17.73 0.71
C ARG A 91 -10.73 16.29 1.00
N GLY A 92 -10.11 15.64 1.99
CA GLY A 92 -10.37 14.23 2.31
C GLY A 92 -9.64 13.24 1.41
N GLU A 93 -8.82 13.71 0.47
CA GLU A 93 -8.07 12.84 -0.44
C GLU A 93 -6.95 12.13 0.30
N CYS A 94 -6.85 10.83 0.12
CA CYS A 94 -5.89 9.98 0.83
C CYS A 94 -5.34 8.89 -0.10
N LEU A 95 -4.05 8.64 0.00
CA LEU A 95 -3.41 7.52 -0.67
C LEU A 95 -2.66 6.69 0.36
N SER A 96 -2.97 5.40 0.40
CA SER A 96 -2.24 4.38 1.15
C SER A 96 -1.81 3.28 0.19
N PHE A 97 -0.82 2.47 0.57
CA PHE A 97 -0.46 1.32 -0.25
C PHE A 97 0.07 0.17 0.60
N CYS A 98 -0.09 -1.04 0.04
CA CYS A 98 0.55 -2.26 0.53
C CYS A 98 1.48 -2.78 -0.55
N LEU A 99 2.72 -3.08 -0.16
CA LEU A 99 3.72 -3.68 -1.03
C LEU A 99 3.96 -5.11 -0.57
N TRP A 100 3.83 -6.07 -1.49
CA TRP A 100 3.85 -7.50 -1.21
C TRP A 100 4.96 -8.21 -1.98
N GLU A 101 5.51 -9.28 -1.40
CA GLU A 101 6.43 -10.16 -2.10
C GLU A 101 5.75 -10.86 -3.29
N THR A 102 4.50 -11.30 -3.11
CA THR A 102 3.73 -11.99 -4.15
C THR A 102 2.29 -11.51 -4.21
N ARG A 103 1.68 -11.69 -5.37
CA ARG A 103 0.26 -11.39 -5.57
C ARG A 103 -0.63 -12.34 -4.76
N GLU A 104 -0.25 -13.60 -4.65
CA GLU A 104 -1.01 -14.62 -3.91
C GLU A 104 -1.18 -14.25 -2.44
N GLN A 105 -0.14 -13.73 -1.81
CA GLN A 105 -0.19 -13.28 -0.43
C GLN A 105 -1.12 -12.08 -0.26
N ALA A 106 -1.12 -11.16 -1.22
CA ALA A 106 -2.06 -10.03 -1.22
C ALA A 106 -3.51 -10.49 -1.33
N ILE A 107 -3.78 -11.48 -2.19
CA ILE A 107 -5.12 -12.05 -2.37
C ILE A 107 -5.57 -12.74 -1.08
N GLN A 108 -4.72 -13.52 -0.43
CA GLN A 108 -5.04 -14.16 0.84
C GLN A 108 -5.40 -13.15 1.92
N ALA A 109 -4.66 -12.05 2.01
CA ALA A 109 -4.96 -10.99 2.97
C ALA A 109 -6.32 -10.32 2.68
N ALA A 110 -6.64 -10.11 1.40
CA ALA A 110 -7.93 -9.53 1.00
C ALA A 110 -9.12 -10.44 1.34
N ASP A 111 -8.89 -11.75 1.39
CA ASP A 111 -9.94 -12.73 1.73
C ASP A 111 -10.14 -12.87 3.25
N ALA A 112 -9.28 -12.28 4.07
CA ALA A 112 -9.41 -12.32 5.52
C ALA A 112 -10.69 -11.60 5.98
N ALA A 113 -11.29 -12.06 7.07
CA ALA A 113 -12.59 -11.58 7.55
C ALA A 113 -12.60 -10.09 7.86
N SER A 114 -11.53 -9.55 8.45
CA SER A 114 -11.43 -8.12 8.78
C SER A 114 -11.31 -7.25 7.54
N HIS A 115 -10.63 -7.74 6.49
CA HIS A 115 -10.58 -7.04 5.21
C HIS A 115 -11.96 -6.99 4.55
N ARG A 116 -12.71 -8.09 4.59
CA ARG A 116 -14.08 -8.11 4.07
C ARG A 116 -14.99 -7.15 4.83
N SER A 117 -14.86 -7.08 6.16
CA SER A 117 -15.62 -6.13 7.00
C SER A 117 -15.27 -4.69 6.65
N ALA A 118 -13.98 -4.37 6.52
CA ALA A 118 -13.52 -3.05 6.13
C ALA A 118 -14.08 -2.64 4.75
N THR A 119 -14.09 -3.58 3.80
CA THR A 119 -14.64 -3.34 2.47
C THR A 119 -16.14 -3.04 2.52
N ARG A 120 -16.91 -3.76 3.35
CA ARG A 120 -18.35 -3.53 3.48
C ARG A 120 -18.70 -2.15 3.99
N ILE A 121 -17.93 -1.61 4.94
CA ILE A 121 -18.20 -0.30 5.52
C ILE A 121 -17.57 0.85 4.73
N SER A 122 -16.75 0.57 3.73
CA SER A 122 -16.04 1.60 2.95
C SER A 122 -16.99 2.61 2.30
N ALA A 123 -18.15 2.16 1.81
CA ALA A 123 -19.15 3.03 1.21
C ALA A 123 -19.70 4.08 2.20
N GLN A 124 -19.71 3.77 3.50
CA GLN A 124 -20.15 4.69 4.54
C GLN A 124 -19.09 5.71 4.92
N MET A 125 -17.80 5.37 4.69
CA MET A 125 -16.67 6.18 5.13
C MET A 125 -16.11 7.07 4.03
N TYR A 126 -16.29 6.66 2.78
CA TYR A 126 -15.66 7.31 1.63
C TYR A 126 -16.69 7.80 0.61
N LEU A 127 -16.42 8.98 0.04
CA LEU A 127 -17.10 9.46 -1.15
C LEU A 127 -16.67 8.71 -2.39
N SER A 128 -15.39 8.33 -2.45
CA SER A 128 -14.83 7.46 -3.49
C SER A 128 -13.74 6.58 -2.92
N TYR A 129 -13.59 5.41 -3.49
CA TYR A 129 -12.58 4.43 -3.09
C TYR A 129 -12.18 3.62 -4.33
N VAL A 130 -10.92 3.76 -4.73
CA VAL A 130 -10.38 3.14 -5.94
C VAL A 130 -9.12 2.35 -5.59
N LEU A 131 -9.02 1.13 -6.09
CA LEU A 131 -7.81 0.32 -5.99
C LEU A 131 -7.05 0.40 -7.31
N GLU A 132 -5.75 0.59 -7.20
CA GLU A 132 -4.82 0.43 -8.32
C GLU A 132 -3.88 -0.73 -7.97
N ARG A 133 -3.52 -1.51 -8.96
CA ARG A 133 -2.63 -2.65 -8.79
C ARG A 133 -1.49 -2.56 -9.79
N TYR A 134 -0.28 -2.84 -9.31
CA TYR A 134 0.93 -2.75 -10.13
C TYR A 134 1.83 -3.93 -9.89
N TRP A 135 2.50 -4.36 -10.95
CA TRP A 135 3.75 -5.09 -10.81
C TRP A 135 4.89 -4.10 -10.80
N ILE A 136 5.81 -4.25 -9.85
CA ILE A 136 7.07 -3.50 -9.83
C ILE A 136 8.17 -4.45 -10.24
N GLN A 137 8.86 -4.12 -11.32
CA GLN A 137 9.97 -4.90 -11.86
C GLN A 137 11.21 -4.02 -11.98
N LYS A 138 12.38 -4.66 -12.02
CA LYS A 138 13.65 -3.95 -12.22
C LYS A 138 14.19 -4.20 -13.63
N LEU A 139 14.65 -3.11 -14.25
CA LEU A 139 15.45 -3.16 -15.46
C LEU A 139 16.74 -2.40 -15.14
N GLY A 140 17.81 -3.14 -14.77
CA GLY A 140 19.00 -2.54 -14.17
C GLY A 140 18.65 -1.90 -12.82
N GLU A 141 18.95 -0.64 -12.63
CA GLU A 141 18.57 0.12 -11.44
C GLU A 141 17.23 0.85 -11.60
N LYS A 142 16.64 0.79 -12.78
CA LYS A 142 15.35 1.43 -13.07
C LYS A 142 14.21 0.53 -12.61
N LEU A 143 13.25 1.12 -11.94
CA LEU A 143 11.99 0.46 -11.58
C LEU A 143 10.94 0.72 -12.64
N ILE A 144 10.20 -0.32 -12.98
CA ILE A 144 9.09 -0.25 -13.93
C ILE A 144 7.82 -0.60 -13.18
N PHE A 145 6.84 0.31 -13.23
CA PHE A 145 5.53 0.16 -12.61
C PHE A 145 4.53 -0.19 -13.71
N ASP A 146 4.16 -1.47 -13.78
CA ASP A 146 3.18 -1.97 -14.74
C ASP A 146 1.81 -2.04 -14.08
N ARG A 147 0.90 -1.16 -14.48
CA ARG A 147 -0.46 -1.18 -13.97
C ARG A 147 -1.25 -2.34 -14.59
N ILE A 148 -1.94 -3.08 -13.73
CA ILE A 148 -2.77 -4.22 -14.13
C ILE A 148 -4.20 -3.76 -14.39
#